data_29f46c0991cbe51af2d8c81eda6f1c83
#
_entry.id   29f46c0991cbe51af2d8c81eda6f1c83
#
_cell.length_a   1.000
_cell.length_b   1.000
_cell.length_c   1.000
_cell.angle_alpha   90.00
_cell.angle_beta   90.00
_cell.angle_gamma   90.00
#
_symmetry.space_group_name_H-M   'P 1'
#
loop_
_entity.id
_entity.type
_entity.pdbx_description
1 polymer ?
#
loop_
_entity_poly.entity_id
_entity_poly.type
_entity_poly.pdbx_seq_one_letter_code
_entity_poly.pdbx_strand_id
1 'polypeptide(L)'
;MNDNSKTKVTRIDDLEQRGRFVPMREHLGIHSFGINAIKPDDDGLLVNEHDEAGGQEEVYVVLDGTATFEVDGETFEAPAGTFISVRPESKRKATGDATILALGGTVGEAYQAMDWGEVWPIQDESMAAYGEQRYADALAAVRRGLEQAPDHPGLNYNYACFAVLAGETDDETFDRLRQSVEGFPPFRGQARVDEDLAAVRDDPRFDAALR
;
A
#
# COMPACT_ATOMS: atom_id res chain seq x y z
N MET A 1 -8.49 0.22 26.64
CA MET A 1 -8.27 -0.99 27.46
C MET A 1 -6.80 -1.35 27.37
N ASN A 2 -6.05 -1.33 28.50
CA ASN A 2 -4.68 -1.85 28.49
C ASN A 2 -4.76 -3.37 28.38
N ASP A 3 -4.62 -3.88 27.16
CA ASP A 3 -4.46 -5.32 26.95
C ASP A 3 -3.02 -5.70 27.35
N ASN A 4 -2.88 -6.18 28.58
CA ASN A 4 -1.61 -6.66 29.12
C ASN A 4 -1.43 -8.17 28.86
N SER A 5 -2.11 -8.72 27.85
CA SER A 5 -1.98 -10.10 27.42
C SER A 5 -0.62 -10.34 26.79
N LYS A 6 0.10 -11.37 27.29
CA LYS A 6 1.40 -11.79 26.72
C LYS A 6 1.24 -12.52 25.37
N THR A 7 0.01 -12.84 24.99
CA THR A 7 -0.27 -13.64 23.78
C THR A 7 -1.58 -13.16 23.17
N LYS A 8 -1.56 -12.91 21.87
CA LYS A 8 -2.77 -12.71 21.06
C LYS A 8 -2.97 -13.92 20.17
N VAL A 9 -4.20 -14.45 20.16
CA VAL A 9 -4.59 -15.57 19.32
C VAL A 9 -5.82 -15.15 18.55
N THR A 10 -5.79 -15.32 17.25
CA THR A 10 -6.91 -14.98 16.35
C THR A 10 -6.94 -15.92 15.16
N ARG A 11 -8.07 -15.97 14.49
CA ARG A 11 -8.26 -16.59 13.17
C ARG A 11 -8.46 -15.48 12.16
N ILE A 12 -8.00 -15.68 10.93
CA ILE A 12 -8.20 -14.72 9.83
C ILE A 12 -9.68 -14.40 9.63
N ASP A 13 -10.55 -15.43 9.73
CA ASP A 13 -11.99 -15.29 9.50
C ASP A 13 -12.72 -14.53 10.61
N ASP A 14 -12.10 -14.35 11.78
CA ASP A 14 -12.66 -13.60 12.91
C ASP A 14 -12.32 -12.10 12.83
N LEU A 15 -11.50 -11.68 11.84
CA LEU A 15 -11.07 -10.31 11.67
C LEU A 15 -11.84 -9.61 10.54
N GLU A 16 -12.06 -8.32 10.72
CA GLU A 16 -12.67 -7.47 9.70
C GLU A 16 -11.76 -7.39 8.47
N GLN A 17 -12.33 -7.68 7.31
CA GLN A 17 -11.67 -7.48 6.02
C GLN A 17 -11.87 -6.04 5.57
N ARG A 18 -10.79 -5.39 5.14
CA ARG A 18 -10.79 -4.03 4.61
C ARG A 18 -10.33 -4.09 3.16
N GLY A 19 -11.27 -3.95 2.22
CA GLY A 19 -11.02 -4.30 0.82
C GLY A 19 -10.54 -5.74 0.71
N ARG A 20 -9.36 -5.98 0.15
CA ARG A 20 -8.73 -7.32 0.09
C ARG A 20 -7.91 -7.68 1.33
N PHE A 21 -7.61 -6.71 2.19
CA PHE A 21 -6.70 -6.90 3.31
C PHE A 21 -7.43 -7.30 4.59
N VAL A 22 -6.85 -8.24 5.31
CA VAL A 22 -7.16 -8.52 6.71
C VAL A 22 -5.95 -8.05 7.53
N PRO A 23 -6.10 -6.99 8.37
CA PRO A 23 -4.97 -6.27 8.98
C PRO A 23 -4.35 -7.03 10.15
N MET A 24 -3.66 -8.14 9.83
CA MET A 24 -3.06 -9.03 10.83
C MET A 24 -2.02 -8.32 11.69
N ARG A 25 -1.17 -7.48 11.08
CA ARG A 25 -0.10 -6.75 11.76
C ARG A 25 -0.67 -5.87 12.88
N GLU A 26 -1.67 -5.08 12.56
CA GLU A 26 -2.33 -4.15 13.48
C GLU A 26 -2.98 -4.94 14.62
N HIS A 27 -3.78 -5.96 14.28
CA HIS A 27 -4.50 -6.77 15.26
C HIS A 27 -3.55 -7.48 16.23
N LEU A 28 -2.44 -8.06 15.72
CA LEU A 28 -1.47 -8.79 16.53
C LEU A 28 -0.48 -7.86 17.26
N GLY A 29 -0.39 -6.59 16.88
CA GLY A 29 0.57 -5.63 17.45
C GLY A 29 2.01 -5.94 17.04
N ILE A 30 2.23 -6.36 15.79
CA ILE A 30 3.56 -6.64 15.25
C ILE A 30 4.15 -5.35 14.70
N HIS A 31 5.40 -5.04 15.06
CA HIS A 31 6.10 -3.82 14.67
C HIS A 31 7.39 -4.06 13.88
N SER A 32 7.86 -5.30 13.79
CA SER A 32 9.18 -5.62 13.23
C SER A 32 9.15 -5.99 11.74
N PHE A 33 7.99 -6.30 11.20
CA PHE A 33 7.79 -6.67 9.80
C PHE A 33 6.33 -6.47 9.39
N GLY A 34 6.08 -6.35 8.10
CA GLY A 34 4.75 -6.36 7.51
C GLY A 34 4.15 -7.76 7.54
N ILE A 35 2.88 -7.88 7.92
CA ILE A 35 2.12 -9.12 7.80
C ILE A 35 0.64 -8.78 7.64
N ASN A 36 0.04 -9.21 6.52
CA ASN A 36 -1.38 -9.11 6.27
C ASN A 36 -1.88 -10.40 5.61
N ALA A 37 -3.09 -10.82 5.93
CA ALA A 37 -3.76 -11.78 5.09
C ALA A 37 -4.51 -11.02 3.97
N ILE A 38 -4.61 -11.65 2.81
CA ILE A 38 -5.25 -11.11 1.62
C ILE A 38 -6.26 -12.13 1.14
N LYS A 39 -7.49 -11.68 0.90
CA LYS A 39 -8.57 -12.43 0.28
C LYS A 39 -8.96 -11.76 -1.01
N PRO A 40 -9.50 -12.49 -2.00
CA PRO A 40 -9.86 -11.91 -3.29
C PRO A 40 -10.97 -10.86 -3.12
N ASP A 41 -10.96 -9.87 -4.00
CA ASP A 41 -12.12 -9.01 -4.23
C ASP A 41 -13.15 -9.70 -5.15
N ASP A 42 -14.21 -8.99 -5.51
CA ASP A 42 -15.30 -9.51 -6.34
C ASP A 42 -14.83 -9.96 -7.74
N ASP A 43 -13.71 -9.42 -8.24
CA ASP A 43 -13.10 -9.76 -9.53
C ASP A 43 -12.00 -10.83 -9.39
N GLY A 44 -11.78 -11.35 -8.19
CA GLY A 44 -10.77 -12.38 -7.92
C GLY A 44 -9.34 -11.83 -7.85
N LEU A 45 -9.16 -10.51 -7.72
CA LEU A 45 -7.85 -9.91 -7.56
C LEU A 45 -7.35 -10.09 -6.11
N LEU A 46 -6.15 -10.60 -5.96
CA LEU A 46 -5.45 -10.76 -4.68
C LEU A 46 -4.39 -9.67 -4.49
N VAL A 47 -3.49 -9.53 -5.45
CA VAL A 47 -2.39 -8.56 -5.43
C VAL A 47 -2.43 -7.73 -6.70
N ASN A 48 -2.47 -6.40 -6.57
CA ASN A 48 -2.33 -5.48 -7.70
C ASN A 48 -0.95 -5.65 -8.35
N GLU A 49 -0.81 -5.31 -9.62
CA GLU A 49 0.49 -5.22 -10.25
C GLU A 49 1.30 -4.08 -9.60
N HIS A 50 2.45 -4.43 -9.02
CA HIS A 50 3.38 -3.48 -8.42
C HIS A 50 4.77 -4.12 -8.28
N ASP A 51 5.76 -3.30 -8.01
CA ASP A 51 7.06 -3.68 -7.47
C ASP A 51 7.26 -3.03 -6.09
N GLU A 52 8.32 -3.41 -5.39
CA GLU A 52 8.72 -2.83 -4.12
C GLU A 52 9.94 -1.92 -4.30
N ALA A 53 9.75 -0.81 -5.01
CA ALA A 53 10.79 0.18 -5.29
C ALA A 53 11.50 0.71 -4.03
N GLY A 54 10.84 0.60 -2.86
CA GLY A 54 11.42 0.89 -1.54
C GLY A 54 12.41 -0.17 -1.01
N GLY A 55 12.63 -1.27 -1.76
CA GLY A 55 13.57 -2.33 -1.38
C GLY A 55 13.03 -3.35 -0.38
N GLN A 56 11.71 -3.42 -0.19
CA GLN A 56 11.07 -4.41 0.67
C GLN A 56 11.13 -5.80 0.03
N GLU A 57 11.71 -6.77 0.73
CA GLU A 57 11.58 -8.18 0.36
C GLU A 57 10.21 -8.69 0.79
N GLU A 58 9.56 -9.49 -0.07
CA GLU A 58 8.26 -10.07 0.22
C GLU A 58 8.24 -11.58 0.05
N VAL A 59 7.47 -12.21 0.93
CA VAL A 59 7.09 -13.61 0.82
C VAL A 59 5.57 -13.71 0.88
N TYR A 60 4.98 -14.35 -0.11
CA TYR A 60 3.58 -14.74 -0.10
C TYR A 60 3.46 -16.22 0.26
N VAL A 61 2.48 -16.54 1.10
CA VAL A 61 2.16 -17.92 1.49
C VAL A 61 0.70 -18.17 1.16
N VAL A 62 0.42 -19.13 0.29
CA VAL A 62 -0.97 -19.53 0.00
C VAL A 62 -1.45 -20.42 1.14
N LEU A 63 -2.44 -19.95 1.89
CA LEU A 63 -3.00 -20.66 3.06
C LEU A 63 -4.13 -21.60 2.68
N ASP A 64 -4.95 -21.18 1.71
CA ASP A 64 -6.11 -21.92 1.23
C ASP A 64 -6.38 -21.58 -0.23
N GLY A 65 -7.03 -22.47 -0.98
CA GLY A 65 -7.35 -22.28 -2.39
C GLY A 65 -6.15 -22.37 -3.33
N THR A 66 -6.26 -21.72 -4.47
CA THR A 66 -5.18 -21.62 -5.48
C THR A 66 -5.11 -20.19 -5.99
N ALA A 67 -3.93 -19.60 -5.93
CA ALA A 67 -3.63 -18.31 -6.53
C ALA A 67 -2.87 -18.49 -7.84
N THR A 68 -3.12 -17.62 -8.82
CA THR A 68 -2.31 -17.48 -10.02
C THR A 68 -1.43 -16.24 -9.85
N PHE A 69 -0.13 -16.43 -9.79
CA PHE A 69 0.86 -15.37 -9.75
C PHE A 69 1.40 -15.09 -11.14
N GLU A 70 1.63 -13.82 -11.40
CA GLU A 70 2.44 -13.31 -12.51
C GLU A 70 3.60 -12.51 -11.92
N VAL A 71 4.85 -12.90 -12.24
CA VAL A 71 6.06 -12.22 -11.79
C VAL A 71 6.94 -11.96 -13.02
N ASP A 72 7.19 -10.69 -13.34
CA ASP A 72 7.95 -10.25 -14.51
C ASP A 72 7.46 -10.89 -15.83
N GLY A 73 6.14 -11.11 -15.94
CA GLY A 73 5.49 -11.73 -17.11
C GLY A 73 5.47 -13.25 -17.12
N GLU A 74 6.11 -13.91 -16.15
CA GLU A 74 6.00 -15.36 -15.97
C GLU A 74 4.80 -15.71 -15.08
N THR A 75 3.88 -16.53 -15.58
CA THR A 75 2.67 -16.94 -14.86
C THR A 75 2.78 -18.37 -14.34
N PHE A 76 2.37 -18.59 -13.10
CA PHE A 76 2.32 -19.91 -12.47
C PHE A 76 1.18 -20.05 -11.46
N GLU A 77 0.69 -21.29 -11.28
CA GLU A 77 -0.27 -21.61 -10.23
C GLU A 77 0.42 -21.92 -8.91
N ALA A 78 -0.18 -21.43 -7.83
CA ALA A 78 0.28 -21.60 -6.46
C ALA A 78 -0.87 -22.14 -5.59
N PRO A 79 -1.00 -23.47 -5.44
CA PRO A 79 -1.98 -24.06 -4.53
C PRO A 79 -1.59 -23.85 -3.06
N ALA A 80 -2.54 -24.11 -2.14
CA ALA A 80 -2.31 -24.04 -0.70
C ALA A 80 -1.02 -24.76 -0.27
N GLY A 81 -0.24 -24.11 0.59
CA GLY A 81 1.09 -24.55 1.05
C GLY A 81 2.25 -24.07 0.18
N THR A 82 1.99 -23.29 -0.89
CA THR A 82 3.05 -22.69 -1.71
C THR A 82 3.62 -21.43 -1.06
N PHE A 83 4.95 -21.29 -1.09
CA PHE A 83 5.67 -20.10 -0.68
C PHE A 83 6.29 -19.44 -1.91
N ILE A 84 6.04 -18.16 -2.10
CA ILE A 84 6.53 -17.38 -3.22
C ILE A 84 7.36 -16.21 -2.65
N SER A 85 8.68 -16.23 -2.87
CA SER A 85 9.55 -15.10 -2.56
C SER A 85 9.72 -14.26 -3.81
N VAL A 86 9.43 -12.97 -3.71
CA VAL A 86 9.56 -12.01 -4.81
C VAL A 86 10.59 -10.95 -4.44
N ARG A 87 11.52 -10.70 -5.35
CA ARG A 87 12.53 -9.64 -5.18
C ARG A 87 11.88 -8.26 -5.28
N PRO A 88 12.43 -7.25 -4.58
CA PRO A 88 11.86 -5.90 -4.59
C PRO A 88 11.66 -5.33 -6.00
N GLU A 89 12.64 -5.51 -6.88
CA GLU A 89 12.63 -4.96 -8.25
C GLU A 89 11.70 -5.68 -9.22
N SER A 90 11.18 -6.87 -8.85
CA SER A 90 10.31 -7.66 -9.74
C SER A 90 8.86 -7.22 -9.62
N LYS A 91 8.21 -6.97 -10.76
CA LYS A 91 6.76 -6.73 -10.80
C LYS A 91 6.01 -8.00 -10.49
N ARG A 92 5.01 -7.88 -9.62
CA ARG A 92 4.14 -9.01 -9.27
C ARG A 92 2.67 -8.62 -9.29
N LYS A 93 1.86 -9.61 -9.62
CA LYS A 93 0.40 -9.58 -9.55
C LYS A 93 -0.11 -10.96 -9.13
N ALA A 94 -1.23 -11.03 -8.43
CA ALA A 94 -1.88 -12.30 -8.14
C ALA A 94 -3.40 -12.20 -8.23
N THR A 95 -4.02 -13.27 -8.75
CA THR A 95 -5.46 -13.45 -8.87
C THR A 95 -5.84 -14.86 -8.42
N GLY A 96 -7.12 -15.10 -8.19
CA GLY A 96 -7.64 -16.44 -7.90
C GLY A 96 -8.55 -16.48 -6.68
N ASP A 97 -9.08 -17.68 -6.40
CA ASP A 97 -9.88 -17.94 -5.20
C ASP A 97 -8.98 -18.56 -4.12
N ALA A 98 -8.26 -17.70 -3.43
CA ALA A 98 -7.28 -18.10 -2.42
C ALA A 98 -7.25 -17.13 -1.26
N THR A 99 -6.85 -17.64 -0.09
CA THR A 99 -6.37 -16.80 1.02
C THR A 99 -4.85 -16.85 1.05
N ILE A 100 -4.19 -15.72 0.91
CA ILE A 100 -2.73 -15.63 0.99
C ILE A 100 -2.29 -14.80 2.18
N LEU A 101 -1.10 -15.09 2.69
CA LEU A 101 -0.43 -14.28 3.71
C LEU A 101 0.74 -13.58 3.03
N ALA A 102 0.77 -12.25 3.10
CA ALA A 102 1.89 -11.44 2.65
C ALA A 102 2.74 -11.05 3.87
N LEU A 103 4.04 -11.29 3.79
CA LEU A 103 5.03 -10.88 4.78
C LEU A 103 6.12 -10.07 4.07
N GLY A 104 6.51 -8.95 4.68
CA GLY A 104 7.54 -8.10 4.07
C GLY A 104 8.35 -7.31 5.08
N GLY A 105 9.53 -6.90 4.63
CA GLY A 105 10.43 -6.03 5.38
C GLY A 105 11.67 -5.67 4.57
N THR A 106 12.28 -4.53 4.90
CA THR A 106 13.49 -4.04 4.24
C THR A 106 14.72 -4.48 5.01
N VAL A 107 15.71 -5.04 4.32
CA VAL A 107 16.92 -5.59 4.94
C VAL A 107 17.71 -4.47 5.64
N GLY A 108 17.96 -4.68 6.94
CA GLY A 108 18.78 -3.76 7.73
C GLY A 108 18.07 -2.49 8.17
N GLU A 109 16.80 -2.33 7.86
CA GLU A 109 15.98 -1.19 8.27
C GLU A 109 14.92 -1.59 9.30
N ALA A 110 14.56 -0.65 10.18
CA ALA A 110 13.40 -0.84 11.03
C ALA A 110 12.13 -0.77 10.18
N TYR A 111 11.27 -1.78 10.31
CA TYR A 111 10.00 -1.78 9.59
C TYR A 111 9.15 -0.56 9.97
N GLN A 112 8.73 0.19 8.98
CA GLN A 112 7.83 1.32 9.14
C GLN A 112 6.50 0.95 8.51
N ALA A 113 5.45 0.90 9.33
CA ALA A 113 4.11 0.62 8.85
C ALA A 113 3.36 1.93 8.67
N MET A 114 2.68 2.08 7.54
CA MET A 114 1.65 3.10 7.39
C MET A 114 0.45 2.71 8.27
N ASP A 115 0.09 3.58 9.20
CA ASP A 115 -1.12 3.43 10.01
C ASP A 115 -2.23 4.29 9.40
N TRP A 116 -3.19 3.66 8.75
CA TRP A 116 -4.32 4.34 8.15
C TRP A 116 -5.44 4.65 9.15
N GLY A 117 -5.49 3.94 10.28
CA GLY A 117 -6.40 4.20 11.39
C GLY A 117 -7.80 4.64 10.96
N GLU A 118 -8.24 5.76 11.52
CA GLU A 118 -9.58 6.33 11.26
C GLU A 118 -9.78 6.86 9.83
N VAL A 119 -8.70 7.10 9.07
CA VAL A 119 -8.78 7.58 7.68
C VAL A 119 -8.87 6.46 6.64
N TRP A 120 -8.89 5.20 7.08
CA TRP A 120 -9.02 4.05 6.17
C TRP A 120 -10.23 4.15 5.21
N PRO A 121 -11.44 4.54 5.65
CA PRO A 121 -12.59 4.66 4.73
C PRO A 121 -12.36 5.69 3.61
N ILE A 122 -11.58 6.73 3.90
CA ILE A 122 -11.20 7.75 2.91
C ILE A 122 -10.18 7.20 1.92
N GLN A 123 -9.24 6.40 2.40
CA GLN A 123 -8.30 5.68 1.55
C GLN A 123 -9.05 4.78 0.57
N ASP A 124 -10.00 3.96 1.06
CA ASP A 124 -10.79 3.07 0.20
C ASP A 124 -11.60 3.86 -0.85
N GLU A 125 -12.28 4.94 -0.44
CA GLU A 125 -13.03 5.80 -1.36
C GLU A 125 -12.12 6.41 -2.44
N SER A 126 -10.97 6.94 -2.04
CA SER A 126 -10.04 7.58 -2.97
C SER A 126 -9.44 6.59 -3.95
N MET A 127 -9.07 5.38 -3.49
CA MET A 127 -8.53 4.34 -4.34
C MET A 127 -9.56 3.75 -5.30
N ALA A 128 -10.82 3.65 -4.90
CA ALA A 128 -11.91 3.27 -5.79
C ALA A 128 -12.08 4.28 -6.94
N ALA A 129 -12.09 5.57 -6.62
CA ALA A 129 -12.15 6.64 -7.63
C ALA A 129 -10.91 6.65 -8.54
N TYR A 130 -9.72 6.42 -7.98
CA TYR A 130 -8.46 6.30 -8.73
C TYR A 130 -8.51 5.12 -9.72
N GLY A 131 -8.94 3.94 -9.29
CA GLY A 131 -9.09 2.77 -10.15
C GLY A 131 -10.05 2.99 -11.33
N GLU A 132 -11.04 3.86 -11.17
CA GLU A 132 -11.97 4.30 -12.22
C GLU A 132 -11.45 5.51 -13.02
N GLN A 133 -10.22 5.95 -12.79
CA GLN A 133 -9.58 7.13 -13.40
C GLN A 133 -10.32 8.45 -13.14
N ARG A 134 -11.12 8.50 -12.07
CA ARG A 134 -11.81 9.70 -11.59
C ARG A 134 -10.92 10.50 -10.64
N TYR A 135 -9.79 10.98 -11.17
CA TYR A 135 -8.72 11.57 -10.36
C TYR A 135 -9.14 12.79 -9.56
N ALA A 136 -10.03 13.62 -10.10
CA ALA A 136 -10.58 14.77 -9.38
C ALA A 136 -11.43 14.34 -8.17
N ASP A 137 -12.17 13.23 -8.27
CA ASP A 137 -12.96 12.68 -7.16
C ASP A 137 -12.03 12.04 -6.11
N ALA A 138 -11.01 11.32 -6.56
CA ALA A 138 -9.97 10.76 -5.69
C ALA A 138 -9.27 11.87 -4.88
N LEU A 139 -8.88 12.95 -5.54
CA LEU A 139 -8.28 14.12 -4.90
C LEU A 139 -9.24 14.79 -3.90
N ALA A 140 -10.53 14.92 -4.26
CA ALA A 140 -11.54 15.49 -3.37
C ALA A 140 -11.74 14.63 -2.10
N ALA A 141 -11.70 13.31 -2.23
CA ALA A 141 -11.74 12.39 -1.08
C ALA A 141 -10.54 12.59 -0.15
N VAL A 142 -9.34 12.65 -0.71
CA VAL A 142 -8.11 12.85 0.07
C VAL A 142 -8.10 14.22 0.75
N ARG A 143 -8.58 15.28 0.10
CA ARG A 143 -8.71 16.61 0.73
C ARG A 143 -9.57 16.57 2.00
N ARG A 144 -10.70 15.85 1.97
CA ARG A 144 -11.54 15.65 3.18
C ARG A 144 -10.80 14.86 4.26
N GLY A 145 -9.98 13.89 3.87
CA GLY A 145 -9.14 13.14 4.82
C GLY A 145 -8.09 14.00 5.49
N LEU A 146 -7.47 14.89 4.75
CA LEU A 146 -6.47 15.83 5.28
C LEU A 146 -7.08 16.90 6.20
N GLU A 147 -8.37 17.18 6.12
CA GLU A 147 -9.07 18.01 7.12
C GLU A 147 -9.14 17.31 8.50
N GLN A 148 -9.19 15.97 8.51
CA GLN A 148 -9.25 15.16 9.73
C GLN A 148 -7.85 14.79 10.25
N ALA A 149 -6.93 14.49 9.34
CA ALA A 149 -5.57 14.06 9.65
C ALA A 149 -4.55 14.78 8.72
N PRO A 150 -4.26 16.07 8.98
CA PRO A 150 -3.46 16.91 8.09
C PRO A 150 -2.02 16.41 7.88
N ASP A 151 -1.47 15.76 8.89
CA ASP A 151 -0.09 15.27 8.86
C ASP A 151 0.02 13.77 8.45
N HIS A 152 -1.09 13.14 8.02
CA HIS A 152 -1.08 11.74 7.66
C HIS A 152 -0.25 11.50 6.38
N PRO A 153 0.88 10.76 6.44
CA PRO A 153 1.82 10.70 5.32
C PRO A 153 1.22 10.10 4.06
N GLY A 154 0.40 9.02 4.20
CA GLY A 154 -0.23 8.36 3.07
C GLY A 154 -1.26 9.24 2.36
N LEU A 155 -2.07 10.02 3.11
CA LEU A 155 -2.99 10.97 2.50
C LEU A 155 -2.24 12.11 1.78
N ASN A 156 -1.14 12.60 2.36
CA ASN A 156 -0.31 13.61 1.72
C ASN A 156 0.33 13.08 0.43
N TYR A 157 0.76 11.82 0.42
CA TYR A 157 1.29 11.17 -0.78
C TYR A 157 0.23 11.03 -1.87
N ASN A 158 -0.93 10.48 -1.50
CA ASN A 158 -2.05 10.31 -2.43
C ASN A 158 -2.55 11.66 -2.97
N TYR A 159 -2.53 12.71 -2.15
CA TYR A 159 -2.83 14.06 -2.62
C TYR A 159 -1.92 14.44 -3.77
N ALA A 160 -0.59 14.29 -3.61
CA ALA A 160 0.36 14.66 -4.63
C ALA A 160 0.14 13.87 -5.93
N CYS A 161 -0.04 12.55 -5.85
CA CYS A 161 -0.33 11.71 -7.02
C CYS A 161 -1.61 12.13 -7.72
N PHE A 162 -2.71 12.24 -6.98
CA PHE A 162 -4.01 12.54 -7.57
C PHE A 162 -4.11 13.99 -8.08
N ALA A 163 -3.40 14.94 -7.47
CA ALA A 163 -3.31 16.31 -7.97
C ALA A 163 -2.59 16.34 -9.33
N VAL A 164 -1.46 15.64 -9.45
CA VAL A 164 -0.74 15.53 -10.73
C VAL A 164 -1.62 14.90 -11.81
N LEU A 165 -2.29 13.80 -11.51
CA LEU A 165 -3.17 13.10 -12.45
C LEU A 165 -4.42 13.92 -12.82
N ALA A 166 -4.91 14.75 -11.90
CA ALA A 166 -6.00 15.70 -12.16
C ALA A 166 -5.55 16.97 -12.90
N GLY A 167 -4.24 17.15 -13.11
CA GLY A 167 -3.69 18.34 -13.76
C GLY A 167 -3.54 19.56 -12.82
N GLU A 168 -3.57 19.35 -11.52
CA GLU A 168 -3.37 20.37 -10.49
C GLU A 168 -1.93 20.29 -9.95
N THR A 169 -0.97 21.02 -10.56
CA THR A 169 0.46 20.97 -10.19
C THR A 169 0.94 22.29 -9.60
N ASP A 170 0.26 22.75 -8.57
CA ASP A 170 0.61 23.95 -7.83
C ASP A 170 1.64 23.71 -6.71
N ASP A 171 1.95 24.74 -5.92
CA ASP A 171 2.90 24.61 -4.83
C ASP A 171 2.40 23.68 -3.72
N GLU A 172 1.08 23.59 -3.50
CA GLU A 172 0.50 22.68 -2.52
C GLU A 172 0.81 21.23 -2.85
N THR A 173 0.78 20.83 -4.13
CA THR A 173 1.14 19.48 -4.58
C THR A 173 2.52 19.07 -4.09
N PHE A 174 3.51 19.93 -4.23
CA PHE A 174 4.89 19.66 -3.79
C PHE A 174 5.07 19.77 -2.27
N ASP A 175 4.34 20.66 -1.61
CA ASP A 175 4.32 20.73 -0.15
C ASP A 175 3.74 19.45 0.47
N ARG A 176 2.68 18.89 -0.11
CA ARG A 176 2.09 17.62 0.30
C ARG A 176 3.05 16.46 0.08
N LEU A 177 3.72 16.42 -1.07
CA LEU A 177 4.76 15.41 -1.34
C LEU A 177 5.89 15.48 -0.31
N ARG A 178 6.37 16.68 0.04
CA ARG A 178 7.39 16.88 1.07
C ARG A 178 6.91 16.38 2.43
N GLN A 179 5.70 16.76 2.87
CA GLN A 179 5.12 16.31 4.14
C GLN A 179 4.98 14.79 4.18
N SER A 180 4.62 14.16 3.07
CA SER A 180 4.53 12.70 2.99
C SER A 180 5.88 12.03 3.25
N VAL A 181 6.95 12.53 2.62
CA VAL A 181 8.31 12.00 2.77
C VAL A 181 8.90 12.27 4.16
N GLU A 182 8.60 13.44 4.75
CA GLU A 182 8.99 13.77 6.14
C GLU A 182 8.31 12.83 7.14
N GLY A 183 7.02 12.53 6.94
CA GLY A 183 6.24 11.67 7.82
C GLY A 183 6.47 10.16 7.59
N PHE A 184 6.85 9.77 6.37
CA PHE A 184 7.14 8.38 6.01
C PHE A 184 8.27 8.32 4.98
N PRO A 185 9.53 8.26 5.42
CA PRO A 185 10.71 8.31 4.56
C PRO A 185 10.76 7.32 3.39
N PRO A 186 10.17 6.12 3.46
CA PRO A 186 10.11 5.21 2.31
C PRO A 186 9.46 5.81 1.06
N PHE A 187 8.53 6.76 1.20
CA PHE A 187 7.93 7.46 0.07
C PHE A 187 8.93 8.22 -0.81
N ARG A 188 10.12 8.57 -0.28
CA ARG A 188 11.17 9.21 -1.08
C ARG A 188 11.63 8.34 -2.24
N GLY A 189 11.83 7.05 -1.99
CA GLY A 189 12.19 6.08 -3.04
C GLY A 189 11.05 5.84 -4.00
N GLN A 190 9.87 5.60 -3.45
CA GLN A 190 8.65 5.37 -4.23
C GLN A 190 8.34 6.52 -5.19
N ALA A 191 8.35 7.77 -4.73
CA ALA A 191 8.03 8.94 -5.56
C ALA A 191 8.92 9.06 -6.81
N ARG A 192 10.16 8.60 -6.75
CA ARG A 192 11.10 8.67 -7.89
C ARG A 192 10.72 7.78 -9.05
N VAL A 193 9.99 6.70 -8.79
CA VAL A 193 9.63 5.69 -9.78
C VAL A 193 8.12 5.63 -10.04
N ASP A 194 7.32 6.27 -9.21
CA ASP A 194 5.86 6.27 -9.29
C ASP A 194 5.38 6.97 -10.56
N GLU A 195 4.73 6.25 -11.46
CA GLU A 195 4.25 6.77 -12.74
C GLU A 195 3.19 7.88 -12.59
N ASP A 196 2.47 7.93 -11.48
CA ASP A 196 1.50 8.98 -11.19
C ASP A 196 2.17 10.36 -11.05
N LEU A 197 3.45 10.37 -10.66
CA LEU A 197 4.27 11.57 -10.52
C LEU A 197 5.18 11.85 -11.74
N ALA A 198 5.10 11.03 -12.79
CA ALA A 198 5.99 11.14 -13.97
C ALA A 198 5.96 12.54 -14.60
N ALA A 199 4.78 13.17 -14.67
CA ALA A 199 4.60 14.48 -15.30
C ALA A 199 5.34 15.63 -14.58
N VAL A 200 5.74 15.44 -13.32
CA VAL A 200 6.40 16.48 -12.49
C VAL A 200 7.83 16.14 -12.11
N ARG A 201 8.39 15.01 -12.56
CA ARG A 201 9.77 14.60 -12.20
C ARG A 201 10.84 15.61 -12.62
N ASP A 202 10.63 16.33 -13.71
CA ASP A 202 11.57 17.35 -14.21
C ASP A 202 11.34 18.74 -13.59
N ASP A 203 10.32 18.92 -12.74
CA ASP A 203 10.08 20.17 -12.03
C ASP A 203 11.09 20.31 -10.87
N PRO A 204 11.81 21.45 -10.74
CA PRO A 204 12.76 21.67 -9.65
C PRO A 204 12.15 21.51 -8.25
N ARG A 205 10.85 21.75 -8.09
CA ARG A 205 10.13 21.57 -6.82
C ARG A 205 10.03 20.12 -6.42
N PHE A 206 9.99 19.18 -7.39
CA PHE A 206 9.93 17.74 -7.12
C PHE A 206 11.18 17.28 -6.35
N ASP A 207 12.38 17.58 -6.85
CA ASP A 207 13.62 17.23 -6.16
C ASP A 207 13.76 17.94 -4.80
N ALA A 208 13.22 19.16 -4.67
CA ALA A 208 13.21 19.90 -3.41
C ALA A 208 12.29 19.22 -2.37
N ALA A 209 11.14 18.70 -2.79
CA ALA A 209 10.20 17.99 -1.95
C ALA A 209 10.74 16.65 -1.42
N LEU A 210 11.66 16.02 -2.16
CA LEU A 210 12.25 14.73 -1.80
C LEU A 210 13.56 14.84 -0.95
N ARG A 211 13.97 16.01 -0.52
CA ARG A 211 15.18 16.19 0.32
C ARG A 211 14.88 15.92 1.78
#